data_034355d9bfff96efa5f8005d0daffb0c
#
_entry.id   034355d9bfff96efa5f8005d0daffb0c
#
_cell.length_a   1.000
_cell.length_b   1.000
_cell.length_c   1.000
_cell.angle_alpha   90.00
_cell.angle_beta   90.00
_cell.angle_gamma   90.00
#
_symmetry.space_group_name_H-M   'P 1'
#
loop_
_entity.id
_entity.type
_entity.pdbx_description
1 polymer ?
#
loop_
_entity_poly.entity_id
_entity_poly.type
_entity_poly.pdbx_seq_one_letter_code
_entity_poly.pdbx_strand_id
1 'polypeptide(L)'
;MSQNDEKLQETEMTEEIKTSNEGQEAASQDAQQSHKRRVRYKGKYPKKFEEKYKELQPEKYQDTIQHVMQKGNTPAGMHISIMVKEILDFLEIKPGQVGFDATLGYGGHTKAMLQCLQGKGHVYATDVDHEEAAKTKKRLEELGFGEDILTIKLQNFCTIDEIAKEVGGFDFLLADLG
;
A
#
# COMPACT_ATOMS: atom_id res chain seq x y z
N MET A 1 -17.00 1.36 69.03
CA MET A 1 -17.19 1.18 67.62
C MET A 1 -18.48 1.92 67.24
N SER A 2 -18.42 2.86 66.35
CA SER A 2 -19.49 3.78 66.00
C SER A 2 -20.34 3.17 64.87
N GLN A 3 -21.63 3.40 64.88
CA GLN A 3 -22.57 2.96 63.82
C GLN A 3 -22.14 3.37 62.39
N ASN A 4 -21.20 4.29 62.25
CA ASN A 4 -20.61 4.70 60.96
C ASN A 4 -19.60 3.68 60.39
N ASP A 5 -18.90 2.91 61.26
CA ASP A 5 -17.90 1.96 60.80
C ASP A 5 -18.56 0.67 60.21
N GLU A 6 -19.69 0.27 60.74
CA GLU A 6 -20.48 -0.86 60.16
C GLU A 6 -21.08 -0.54 58.76
N LYS A 7 -21.50 0.73 58.58
CA LYS A 7 -22.12 1.16 57.32
C LYS A 7 -21.09 1.32 56.18
N LEU A 8 -19.86 1.64 56.52
CA LEU A 8 -18.73 1.69 55.58
C LEU A 8 -18.29 0.29 55.12
N GLN A 9 -18.27 -0.69 56.04
CA GLN A 9 -17.91 -2.06 55.72
C GLN A 9 -18.98 -2.76 54.83
N GLU A 10 -20.25 -2.48 55.04
CA GLU A 10 -21.33 -3.00 54.17
C GLU A 10 -21.31 -2.39 52.74
N THR A 11 -20.91 -1.13 52.60
CA THR A 11 -20.79 -0.49 51.26
C THR A 11 -19.57 -1.01 50.49
N GLU A 12 -18.44 -1.22 51.12
CA GLU A 12 -17.26 -1.80 50.46
C GLU A 12 -17.48 -3.25 50.03
N MET A 13 -18.18 -4.06 50.88
CA MET A 13 -18.49 -5.47 50.54
C MET A 13 -19.52 -5.58 49.39
N THR A 14 -20.41 -4.62 49.24
CA THR A 14 -21.38 -4.62 48.11
C THR A 14 -20.76 -4.14 46.78
N GLU A 15 -19.74 -3.29 46.81
CA GLU A 15 -19.00 -2.89 45.60
C GLU A 15 -18.08 -4.00 45.12
N GLU A 16 -17.37 -4.75 45.99
CA GLU A 16 -16.55 -5.89 45.59
C GLU A 16 -17.37 -7.04 44.96
N ILE A 17 -18.60 -7.27 45.43
CA ILE A 17 -19.49 -8.30 44.87
C ILE A 17 -20.02 -7.85 43.49
N LYS A 18 -20.24 -6.56 43.26
CA LYS A 18 -20.66 -6.06 41.96
C LYS A 18 -19.57 -6.14 40.90
N THR A 19 -18.33 -5.78 41.25
CA THR A 19 -17.19 -5.86 40.33
C THR A 19 -16.82 -7.30 39.97
N SER A 20 -16.97 -8.25 40.90
CA SER A 20 -16.74 -9.69 40.60
C SER A 20 -17.83 -10.32 39.71
N ASN A 21 -19.08 -9.84 39.79
CA ASN A 21 -20.16 -10.33 38.94
C ASN A 21 -20.10 -9.75 37.52
N GLU A 22 -19.73 -8.48 37.34
CA GLU A 22 -19.57 -7.87 36.00
C GLU A 22 -18.38 -8.49 35.23
N GLY A 23 -17.31 -8.90 35.92
CA GLY A 23 -16.18 -9.60 35.31
C GLY A 23 -16.50 -11.02 34.84
N GLN A 24 -17.46 -11.70 35.46
CA GLN A 24 -17.89 -13.06 35.07
C GLN A 24 -18.91 -13.05 33.93
N GLU A 25 -19.76 -12.06 33.82
CA GLU A 25 -20.70 -11.90 32.70
C GLU A 25 -19.97 -11.48 31.40
N ALA A 26 -18.94 -10.64 31.48
CA ALA A 26 -18.14 -10.27 30.31
C ALA A 26 -17.32 -11.44 29.76
N ALA A 27 -16.82 -12.35 30.62
CA ALA A 27 -16.07 -13.52 30.19
C ALA A 27 -16.94 -14.62 29.56
N SER A 28 -18.24 -14.65 29.84
CA SER A 28 -19.15 -15.66 29.31
C SER A 28 -19.77 -15.29 27.96
N GLN A 29 -19.73 -14.03 27.52
CA GLN A 29 -20.23 -13.59 26.21
C GLN A 29 -19.23 -13.78 25.06
N ASP A 30 -17.94 -13.85 25.33
CA ASP A 30 -16.90 -14.06 24.31
C ASP A 30 -16.70 -15.54 23.91
N ALA A 31 -17.31 -16.48 24.62
CA ALA A 31 -17.17 -17.92 24.38
C ALA A 31 -18.17 -18.48 23.35
N GLN A 32 -19.05 -17.69 22.76
CA GLN A 32 -20.10 -18.16 21.83
C GLN A 32 -19.96 -17.67 20.37
N GLN A 33 -18.85 -17.04 19.99
CA GLN A 33 -18.54 -16.90 18.57
C GLN A 33 -17.99 -18.21 18.05
N SER A 34 -18.89 -19.06 17.54
CA SER A 34 -18.51 -20.29 16.85
C SER A 34 -17.58 -19.95 15.69
N HIS A 35 -16.32 -20.29 15.82
CA HIS A 35 -15.33 -20.20 14.73
C HIS A 35 -15.90 -20.96 13.52
N LYS A 36 -16.50 -20.23 12.57
CA LYS A 36 -16.87 -20.79 11.27
C LYS A 36 -15.59 -21.30 10.63
N ARG A 37 -15.43 -22.63 10.58
CA ARG A 37 -14.30 -23.26 9.88
C ARG A 37 -14.27 -22.71 8.47
N ARG A 38 -13.14 -22.12 8.09
CA ARG A 38 -12.91 -21.69 6.70
C ARG A 38 -13.20 -22.87 5.79
N VAL A 39 -13.99 -22.62 4.75
CA VAL A 39 -14.28 -23.63 3.73
C VAL A 39 -12.93 -24.14 3.20
N ARG A 40 -12.65 -25.44 3.39
CA ARG A 40 -11.40 -26.04 2.93
C ARG A 40 -11.38 -25.97 1.41
N TYR A 41 -10.41 -25.31 0.85
CA TYR A 41 -10.14 -25.29 -0.57
C TYR A 41 -9.97 -26.74 -1.09
N LYS A 42 -10.90 -27.20 -1.95
CA LYS A 42 -10.93 -28.57 -2.50
C LYS A 42 -10.19 -28.67 -3.85
N GLY A 43 -9.00 -28.19 -3.97
CA GLY A 43 -8.26 -28.31 -5.20
C GLY A 43 -6.95 -27.56 -5.19
N LYS A 44 -6.01 -28.00 -6.05
CA LYS A 44 -4.67 -27.44 -6.17
C LYS A 44 -4.66 -26.05 -6.81
N TYR A 45 -5.76 -25.73 -7.56
CA TYR A 45 -5.94 -24.43 -8.24
C TYR A 45 -7.42 -24.05 -8.31
N PRO A 46 -7.80 -22.75 -8.21
CA PRO A 46 -9.15 -22.29 -8.47
C PRO A 46 -9.58 -22.68 -9.90
N LYS A 47 -10.78 -23.25 -10.03
CA LYS A 47 -11.32 -23.67 -11.35
C LYS A 47 -11.83 -22.50 -12.17
N LYS A 48 -12.24 -21.42 -11.49
CA LYS A 48 -12.75 -20.20 -12.15
C LYS A 48 -11.67 -19.16 -12.22
N PHE A 49 -11.59 -18.47 -13.37
CA PHE A 49 -10.66 -17.37 -13.61
C PHE A 49 -10.79 -16.28 -12.54
N GLU A 50 -12.01 -15.89 -12.19
CA GLU A 50 -12.34 -14.89 -11.17
C GLU A 50 -11.84 -15.23 -9.76
N GLU A 51 -11.80 -16.53 -9.42
CA GLU A 51 -11.30 -17.00 -8.13
C GLU A 51 -9.75 -17.05 -8.09
N LYS A 52 -9.13 -17.12 -9.26
CA LYS A 52 -7.67 -17.12 -9.43
C LYS A 52 -7.09 -15.70 -9.39
N TYR A 53 -7.81 -14.75 -9.98
CA TYR A 53 -7.39 -13.35 -10.11
C TYR A 53 -8.36 -12.43 -9.35
N LYS A 54 -8.40 -12.59 -8.02
CA LYS A 54 -9.30 -11.85 -7.12
C LYS A 54 -9.05 -10.35 -7.14
N GLU A 55 -7.83 -9.95 -7.45
CA GLU A 55 -7.37 -8.57 -7.60
C GLU A 55 -8.06 -7.83 -8.75
N LEU A 56 -8.58 -8.54 -9.76
CA LEU A 56 -9.35 -7.95 -10.85
C LEU A 56 -10.78 -7.56 -10.44
N GLN A 57 -11.19 -7.94 -9.22
CA GLN A 57 -12.47 -7.58 -8.63
C GLN A 57 -12.26 -7.04 -7.21
N PRO A 58 -11.62 -5.86 -7.06
CA PRO A 58 -11.26 -5.32 -5.76
C PRO A 58 -12.48 -5.08 -4.87
N GLU A 59 -13.62 -4.70 -5.43
CA GLU A 59 -14.86 -4.47 -4.68
C GLU A 59 -15.36 -5.74 -3.95
N LYS A 60 -15.19 -6.91 -4.58
CA LYS A 60 -15.65 -8.19 -4.04
C LYS A 60 -14.67 -8.84 -3.06
N TYR A 61 -13.37 -8.57 -3.19
CA TYR A 61 -12.31 -9.24 -2.45
C TYR A 61 -11.44 -8.29 -1.62
N GLN A 62 -11.94 -7.10 -1.29
CA GLN A 62 -11.21 -6.04 -0.59
C GLN A 62 -10.56 -6.52 0.71
N ASP A 63 -11.30 -7.29 1.54
CA ASP A 63 -10.77 -7.85 2.80
C ASP A 63 -9.61 -8.82 2.55
N THR A 64 -9.67 -9.61 1.47
CA THR A 64 -8.62 -10.55 1.12
C THR A 64 -7.37 -9.81 0.65
N ILE A 65 -7.54 -8.78 -0.16
CA ILE A 65 -6.47 -7.91 -0.66
C ILE A 65 -5.78 -7.20 0.51
N GLN A 66 -6.55 -6.57 1.40
CA GLN A 66 -6.03 -5.91 2.59
C GLN A 66 -5.26 -6.87 3.50
N HIS A 67 -5.78 -8.08 3.72
CA HIS A 67 -5.10 -9.08 4.53
C HIS A 67 -3.76 -9.54 3.94
N VAL A 68 -3.67 -9.67 2.61
CA VAL A 68 -2.43 -10.01 1.90
C VAL A 68 -1.41 -8.88 2.05
N MET A 69 -1.86 -7.63 1.89
CA MET A 69 -1.02 -6.43 2.04
C MET A 69 -0.51 -6.26 3.48
N GLN A 70 -1.36 -6.49 4.50
CA GLN A 70 -0.97 -6.43 5.91
C GLN A 70 0.11 -7.46 6.28
N LYS A 71 0.21 -8.57 5.54
CA LYS A 71 1.26 -9.58 5.69
C LYS A 71 2.55 -9.25 4.93
N GLY A 72 2.64 -8.07 4.31
CA GLY A 72 3.79 -7.68 3.51
C GLY A 72 3.90 -8.42 2.16
N ASN A 73 2.81 -9.07 1.72
CA ASN A 73 2.76 -9.73 0.42
C ASN A 73 2.00 -8.87 -0.59
N THR A 74 2.41 -8.94 -1.86
CA THR A 74 1.69 -8.30 -2.96
C THR A 74 0.56 -9.22 -3.43
N PRO A 75 -0.70 -8.74 -3.50
CA PRO A 75 -1.77 -9.50 -4.12
C PRO A 75 -1.42 -9.82 -5.57
N ALA A 76 -1.79 -11.03 -6.04
CA ALA A 76 -1.53 -11.44 -7.42
C ALA A 76 -2.16 -10.44 -8.39
N GLY A 77 -1.38 -9.91 -9.35
CA GLY A 77 -1.82 -8.88 -10.32
C GLY A 77 -1.74 -7.42 -9.83
N MET A 78 -1.30 -7.18 -8.58
CA MET A 78 -0.96 -5.84 -8.12
C MET A 78 0.56 -5.73 -7.99
N HIS A 79 1.18 -4.84 -8.75
CA HIS A 79 2.58 -4.49 -8.54
C HIS A 79 2.68 -3.41 -7.45
N ILE A 80 3.23 -3.79 -6.30
CA ILE A 80 3.65 -2.84 -5.28
C ILE A 80 5.16 -2.70 -5.43
N SER A 81 5.62 -1.51 -5.76
CA SER A 81 7.06 -1.23 -5.86
C SER A 81 7.73 -1.50 -4.52
N ILE A 82 8.84 -2.23 -4.56
CA ILE A 82 9.60 -2.59 -3.37
C ILE A 82 10.55 -1.46 -2.98
N MET A 83 10.95 -1.38 -1.70
CA MET A 83 11.98 -0.47 -1.20
C MET A 83 11.74 1.02 -1.52
N VAL A 84 10.47 1.42 -1.74
CA VAL A 84 10.15 2.82 -2.12
C VAL A 84 10.70 3.80 -1.10
N LYS A 85 10.53 3.52 0.20
CA LYS A 85 11.01 4.41 1.25
C LYS A 85 12.52 4.54 1.24
N GLU A 86 13.23 3.42 1.16
CA GLU A 86 14.70 3.37 1.16
C GLU A 86 15.28 4.09 -0.06
N ILE A 87 14.65 3.92 -1.23
CA ILE A 87 15.04 4.59 -2.47
C ILE A 87 14.84 6.10 -2.34
N LEU A 88 13.70 6.56 -1.84
CA LEU A 88 13.46 8.00 -1.65
C LEU A 88 14.36 8.62 -0.60
N ASP A 89 14.63 7.90 0.50
CA ASP A 89 15.57 8.35 1.54
C ASP A 89 17.00 8.48 0.97
N PHE A 90 17.40 7.59 0.04
CA PHE A 90 18.70 7.64 -0.61
C PHE A 90 18.80 8.76 -1.67
N LEU A 91 17.76 8.93 -2.48
CA LEU A 91 17.77 9.93 -3.57
C LEU A 91 17.64 11.36 -3.07
N GLU A 92 17.12 11.58 -1.86
CA GLU A 92 16.92 12.91 -1.23
C GLU A 92 16.26 13.94 -2.17
N ILE A 93 15.22 13.51 -2.88
CA ILE A 93 14.56 14.31 -3.93
C ILE A 93 13.97 15.59 -3.36
N LYS A 94 14.27 16.72 -4.03
CA LYS A 94 13.82 18.06 -3.67
C LYS A 94 12.96 18.69 -4.76
N PRO A 95 11.98 19.53 -4.40
CA PRO A 95 11.22 20.30 -5.38
C PRO A 95 12.13 21.12 -6.33
N GLY A 96 11.83 21.07 -7.61
CA GLY A 96 12.58 21.78 -8.66
C GLY A 96 13.61 20.92 -9.38
N GLN A 97 13.88 19.71 -8.91
CA GLN A 97 14.81 18.79 -9.54
C GLN A 97 14.22 18.07 -10.76
N VAL A 98 15.11 17.57 -11.61
CA VAL A 98 14.79 16.76 -12.79
C VAL A 98 15.28 15.33 -12.55
N GLY A 99 14.40 14.35 -12.66
CA GLY A 99 14.71 12.95 -12.44
C GLY A 99 14.52 12.06 -13.66
N PHE A 100 15.12 10.88 -13.60
CA PHE A 100 14.97 9.85 -14.61
C PHE A 100 14.61 8.50 -13.99
N ASP A 101 13.55 7.87 -14.52
CA ASP A 101 13.15 6.48 -14.21
C ASP A 101 13.41 5.61 -15.43
N ALA A 102 14.42 4.75 -15.36
CA ALA A 102 14.77 3.83 -16.44
C ALA A 102 13.76 2.71 -16.64
N THR A 103 12.89 2.47 -15.67
CA THR A 103 12.03 1.29 -15.56
C THR A 103 10.63 1.66 -15.06
N LEU A 104 9.88 2.39 -15.90
CA LEU A 104 8.55 2.91 -15.55
C LEU A 104 7.63 1.82 -14.96
N GLY A 105 7.47 0.70 -15.67
CA GLY A 105 6.61 -0.41 -15.29
C GLY A 105 5.21 0.06 -14.85
N TYR A 106 4.78 -0.35 -13.66
CA TYR A 106 3.52 0.09 -13.05
C TYR A 106 3.51 1.54 -12.53
N GLY A 107 4.65 2.22 -12.58
CA GLY A 107 4.79 3.63 -12.18
C GLY A 107 4.78 3.87 -10.68
N GLY A 108 5.01 2.85 -9.85
CA GLY A 108 5.00 3.02 -8.39
C GLY A 108 6.15 3.88 -7.88
N HIS A 109 7.36 3.66 -8.37
CA HIS A 109 8.52 4.49 -8.06
C HIS A 109 8.38 5.89 -8.67
N THR A 110 8.00 5.97 -9.96
CA THR A 110 7.74 7.25 -10.64
C THR A 110 6.74 8.10 -9.86
N LYS A 111 5.61 7.53 -9.42
CA LYS A 111 4.61 8.20 -8.59
C LYS A 111 5.23 8.76 -7.30
N ALA A 112 6.02 7.94 -6.60
CA ALA A 112 6.63 8.33 -5.34
C ALA A 112 7.64 9.48 -5.53
N MET A 113 8.45 9.45 -6.59
CA MET A 113 9.37 10.52 -6.96
C MET A 113 8.63 11.82 -7.30
N LEU A 114 7.54 11.74 -8.10
CA LEU A 114 6.69 12.90 -8.43
C LEU A 114 6.06 13.54 -7.19
N GLN A 115 5.65 12.73 -6.21
CA GLN A 115 5.13 13.24 -4.93
C GLN A 115 6.19 14.05 -4.17
N CYS A 116 7.45 13.62 -4.18
CA CYS A 116 8.55 14.35 -3.55
C CYS A 116 8.83 15.70 -4.23
N LEU A 117 8.63 15.80 -5.54
CA LEU A 117 8.79 17.04 -6.31
C LEU A 117 7.71 18.09 -6.01
N GLN A 118 6.57 17.72 -5.43
CA GLN A 118 5.49 18.63 -5.02
C GLN A 118 5.00 19.56 -6.15
N GLY A 119 4.90 19.03 -7.37
CA GLY A 119 4.52 19.81 -8.55
C GLY A 119 5.58 20.80 -9.06
N LYS A 120 6.82 20.72 -8.58
CA LYS A 120 7.94 21.52 -9.02
C LYS A 120 9.07 20.61 -9.47
N GLY A 121 9.44 20.69 -10.75
CA GLY A 121 10.42 19.80 -11.34
C GLY A 121 9.81 18.86 -12.36
N HIS A 122 10.55 17.83 -12.78
CA HIS A 122 10.09 16.94 -13.85
C HIS A 122 10.68 15.53 -13.68
N VAL A 123 9.91 14.50 -14.03
CA VAL A 123 10.41 13.13 -14.17
C VAL A 123 10.29 12.68 -15.62
N TYR A 124 11.39 12.22 -16.18
CA TYR A 124 11.43 11.49 -17.44
C TYR A 124 11.45 10.00 -17.13
N ALA A 125 10.59 9.23 -17.77
CA ALA A 125 10.52 7.79 -17.55
C ALA A 125 10.56 7.04 -18.89
N THR A 126 11.21 5.87 -18.90
CA THR A 126 11.28 5.01 -20.09
C THR A 126 10.68 3.66 -19.81
N ASP A 127 10.05 3.08 -20.85
CA ASP A 127 9.63 1.69 -20.88
C ASP A 127 9.66 1.19 -22.32
N VAL A 128 9.85 -0.11 -22.50
CA VAL A 128 9.79 -0.78 -23.81
C VAL A 128 8.46 -1.44 -24.07
N ASP A 129 7.64 -1.65 -23.01
CA ASP A 129 6.29 -2.21 -23.10
C ASP A 129 5.27 -1.10 -23.37
N HIS A 130 4.84 -1.02 -24.64
CA HIS A 130 3.87 -0.02 -25.10
C HIS A 130 2.50 -0.14 -24.39
N GLU A 131 2.04 -1.37 -24.12
CA GLU A 131 0.73 -1.59 -23.53
C GLU A 131 0.72 -1.19 -22.05
N GLU A 132 1.77 -1.60 -21.32
CA GLU A 132 1.87 -1.30 -19.89
C GLU A 132 2.18 0.18 -19.65
N ALA A 133 3.05 0.78 -20.45
CA ALA A 133 3.34 2.21 -20.36
C ALA A 133 2.09 3.09 -20.64
N ALA A 134 1.24 2.72 -21.58
CA ALA A 134 -0.02 3.43 -21.86
C ALA A 134 -0.98 3.35 -20.65
N LYS A 135 -1.11 2.16 -20.02
CA LYS A 135 -1.93 1.99 -18.81
C LYS A 135 -1.36 2.79 -17.63
N THR A 136 -0.04 2.79 -17.48
CA THR A 136 0.65 3.52 -16.44
C THR A 136 0.51 5.03 -16.63
N LYS A 137 0.66 5.52 -17.86
CA LYS A 137 0.43 6.94 -18.18
C LYS A 137 -0.96 7.37 -17.70
N LYS A 138 -1.98 6.64 -18.12
CA LYS A 138 -3.38 6.93 -17.74
C LYS A 138 -3.57 6.94 -16.22
N ARG A 139 -3.03 5.94 -15.50
CA ARG A 139 -3.11 5.89 -14.02
C ARG A 139 -2.46 7.11 -13.35
N LEU A 140 -1.32 7.55 -13.86
CA LEU A 140 -0.60 8.69 -13.29
C LEU A 140 -1.31 10.00 -13.60
N GLU A 141 -1.87 10.16 -14.81
CA GLU A 141 -2.70 11.31 -15.18
C GLU A 141 -3.96 11.42 -14.31
N GLU A 142 -4.65 10.31 -14.05
CA GLU A 142 -5.82 10.25 -13.13
C GLU A 142 -5.46 10.64 -11.69
N LEU A 143 -4.21 10.48 -11.30
CA LEU A 143 -3.67 10.93 -10.01
C LEU A 143 -3.20 12.39 -10.01
N GLY A 144 -3.32 13.09 -11.14
CA GLY A 144 -2.93 14.49 -11.27
C GLY A 144 -1.48 14.72 -11.73
N PHE A 145 -0.78 13.69 -12.19
CA PHE A 145 0.58 13.79 -12.73
C PHE A 145 0.51 13.86 -14.26
N GLY A 146 0.36 15.07 -14.79
CA GLY A 146 0.26 15.34 -16.23
C GLY A 146 1.61 15.54 -16.91
N GLU A 147 1.54 15.90 -18.22
CA GLU A 147 2.72 16.11 -19.06
C GLU A 147 3.59 17.30 -18.64
N ASP A 148 3.08 18.16 -17.78
CA ASP A 148 3.81 19.29 -17.17
C ASP A 148 4.90 18.85 -16.19
N ILE A 149 4.76 17.66 -15.58
CA ILE A 149 5.70 17.14 -14.57
C ILE A 149 6.22 15.73 -14.88
N LEU A 150 5.64 15.05 -15.90
CA LEU A 150 6.01 13.69 -16.29
C LEU A 150 6.07 13.53 -17.81
N THR A 151 7.19 13.07 -18.31
CA THR A 151 7.33 12.64 -19.72
C THR A 151 7.69 11.16 -19.77
N ILE A 152 6.83 10.37 -20.45
CA ILE A 152 7.07 8.95 -20.68
C ILE A 152 7.54 8.75 -22.13
N LYS A 153 8.72 8.16 -22.29
CA LYS A 153 9.30 7.84 -23.61
C LYS A 153 9.28 6.32 -23.80
N LEU A 154 8.63 5.86 -24.87
CA LEU A 154 8.54 4.44 -25.23
C LEU A 154 9.80 3.97 -25.95
N GLN A 155 10.87 3.80 -25.20
CA GLN A 155 12.17 3.42 -25.70
C GLN A 155 13.00 2.73 -24.62
N ASN A 156 14.07 2.06 -25.05
CA ASN A 156 15.00 1.47 -24.11
C ASN A 156 15.76 2.55 -23.33
N PHE A 157 15.99 2.34 -22.05
CA PHE A 157 16.73 3.28 -21.19
C PHE A 157 18.19 3.51 -21.61
N CYS A 158 18.75 2.66 -22.49
CA CYS A 158 20.09 2.84 -23.02
C CYS A 158 20.25 4.18 -23.79
N THR A 159 19.15 4.83 -24.16
CA THR A 159 19.11 6.15 -24.82
C THR A 159 19.09 7.31 -23.83
N ILE A 160 19.39 7.07 -22.56
CA ILE A 160 19.40 8.10 -21.50
C ILE A 160 20.30 9.30 -21.84
N ASP A 161 21.39 9.08 -22.55
CA ASP A 161 22.31 10.15 -22.95
C ASP A 161 21.66 11.13 -23.93
N GLU A 162 20.77 10.66 -24.82
CA GLU A 162 20.01 11.49 -25.72
C GLU A 162 19.02 12.38 -24.95
N ILE A 163 18.30 11.75 -24.01
CA ILE A 163 17.34 12.48 -23.16
C ILE A 163 18.09 13.49 -22.28
N ALA A 164 19.20 13.10 -21.68
CA ALA A 164 20.00 13.98 -20.84
C ALA A 164 20.50 15.21 -21.60
N LYS A 165 20.89 15.08 -22.88
CA LYS A 165 21.27 16.20 -23.75
C LYS A 165 20.11 17.16 -24.01
N GLU A 166 18.89 16.62 -24.21
CA GLU A 166 17.69 17.43 -24.42
C GLU A 166 17.35 18.29 -23.19
N VAL A 167 17.49 17.72 -21.98
CA VAL A 167 17.00 18.34 -20.73
C VAL A 167 18.10 19.01 -19.89
N GLY A 168 19.34 18.83 -20.26
CA GLY A 168 20.49 19.42 -19.52
C GLY A 168 21.03 18.57 -18.38
N GLY A 169 20.61 17.29 -18.29
CA GLY A 169 21.02 16.34 -17.27
C GLY A 169 19.93 16.01 -16.26
N PHE A 170 20.24 15.11 -15.34
CA PHE A 170 19.33 14.65 -14.27
C PHE A 170 19.98 14.87 -12.90
N ASP A 171 19.18 15.31 -11.93
CA ASP A 171 19.58 15.43 -10.53
C ASP A 171 19.55 14.08 -9.82
N PHE A 172 18.64 13.20 -10.21
CA PHE A 172 18.53 11.83 -9.68
C PHE A 172 18.11 10.85 -10.77
N LEU A 173 18.47 9.57 -10.55
CA LEU A 173 18.20 8.49 -11.48
C LEU A 173 17.84 7.22 -10.72
N LEU A 174 16.83 6.51 -11.21
CA LEU A 174 16.44 5.19 -10.73
C LEU A 174 16.43 4.19 -11.88
N ALA A 175 16.96 2.99 -11.65
CA ALA A 175 16.83 1.82 -12.50
C ALA A 175 16.54 0.60 -11.62
N ASP A 176 15.32 0.10 -11.68
CA ASP A 176 14.90 -1.13 -11.00
C ASP A 176 14.97 -2.30 -11.99
N LEU A 177 16.17 -2.86 -12.11
CA LEU A 177 16.51 -3.93 -13.05
C LEU A 177 16.33 -5.28 -12.35
N GLY A 178 15.08 -5.71 -12.16
CA GLY A 178 14.68 -6.92 -11.46
C GLY A 178 15.18 -8.24 -12.07
#